data_5948f6f4db44a677dd07edf2607ebe37
#
_entry.id   5948f6f4db44a677dd07edf2607ebe37
#
_cell.length_a   1.000
_cell.length_b   1.000
_cell.length_c   1.000
_cell.angle_alpha   90.00
_cell.angle_beta   90.00
_cell.angle_gamma   90.00
#
_symmetry.space_group_name_H-M   'P 1'
#
loop_
_entity.id
_entity.type
_entity.pdbx_description
1 polymer ?
#
loop_
_entity_poly.entity_id
_entity_poly.type
_entity_poly.pdbx_seq_one_letter_code
_entity_poly.pdbx_strand_id
1 'polypeptide(L)'
;MKRFSSALGVLLSVSAVAFELCAQKKIQSFDNTLPSWTRGVGDRGKRKPQKIFLANSFGAKPDGVTNSTKGIQKAIDACHNAGGGIVSFAKGEYVTGAIFLRNNVHLRVASGVTLLGSQDESDYPRLPTRVAGIEMTWPAALINVNDARNVKISGDGTIDGRGQVWWDKYWNLRKEYEPKGLRWASDYDAERVRLMVVWKSSDVTIENLSLKRSGFWTVQVVYSDHVTVDGVKISDNGGPSTDGVDIDSSSHVLVQNCDIDNNDDDICLKAGRDYDGLRVSRPTEYVFIRDNLIRRGGGVIVFGSETSGGIRHVVALNNRGIGTKEGVRFKSAKTRGGFVENVLVRGLKLENVPLPFTFTLNWNPSYSYATIPAGIKNIPAYWTIMNTPVLPIERGYCQFRNITIENVRVTGANRIFTASGLPEKTIQNVTFSNIVAEGKEPGSIEYAENWTMKNVRIKTDSGENVRIANSRNVGAPEAAKK
;
A
#
# COMPACT_ATOMS: atom_id res chain seq x y z
N MET A 1 -72.32 27.84 -39.46
CA MET A 1 -72.06 28.82 -38.37
C MET A 1 -70.99 28.30 -37.45
N LYS A 2 -69.83 28.99 -37.42
CA LYS A 2 -68.98 29.37 -36.27
C LYS A 2 -68.75 28.29 -35.17
N ARG A 3 -67.61 27.96 -34.64
CA ARG A 3 -66.30 28.60 -34.49
C ARG A 3 -65.32 27.58 -33.89
N PHE A 4 -64.09 27.63 -34.33
CA PHE A 4 -62.84 27.60 -33.62
C PHE A 4 -62.80 27.07 -32.18
N SER A 5 -61.86 26.13 -31.90
CA SER A 5 -60.87 26.33 -30.90
C SER A 5 -59.68 25.43 -31.09
N SER A 6 -58.53 26.03 -31.23
CA SER A 6 -57.21 25.49 -31.27
C SER A 6 -56.81 25.01 -29.87
N ALA A 7 -56.18 23.84 -29.74
CA ALA A 7 -55.44 23.47 -28.56
C ALA A 7 -54.00 23.16 -28.94
N LEU A 8 -53.18 23.95 -28.39
CA LEU A 8 -51.73 24.11 -28.42
C LEU A 8 -51.02 22.83 -28.01
N GLY A 9 -50.25 22.28 -28.92
CA GLY A 9 -49.28 21.23 -28.58
C GLY A 9 -48.10 21.82 -27.85
N VAL A 10 -47.96 21.49 -26.57
CA VAL A 10 -46.74 21.75 -25.81
C VAL A 10 -45.76 20.65 -26.14
N LEU A 11 -44.76 20.94 -26.94
CA LEU A 11 -43.56 20.14 -27.09
C LEU A 11 -42.85 20.04 -25.75
N LEU A 12 -42.82 18.85 -25.20
CA LEU A 12 -41.87 18.48 -24.15
C LEU A 12 -40.51 18.24 -24.80
N SER A 13 -39.73 19.30 -24.92
CA SER A 13 -38.29 19.24 -25.11
C SER A 13 -37.64 19.15 -23.72
N VAL A 14 -37.70 17.97 -23.08
CA VAL A 14 -36.94 17.68 -21.89
C VAL A 14 -35.71 16.89 -22.32
N SER A 15 -34.65 17.68 -22.56
CA SER A 15 -33.28 17.47 -22.10
C SER A 15 -32.60 16.14 -22.42
N ALA A 16 -32.09 16.07 -23.63
CA ALA A 16 -30.94 15.24 -23.99
C ALA A 16 -29.60 15.80 -23.44
N VAL A 17 -29.63 16.65 -22.40
CA VAL A 17 -28.46 17.32 -21.83
C VAL A 17 -27.88 16.62 -20.56
N ALA A 18 -28.57 15.62 -20.06
CA ALA A 18 -28.16 14.97 -18.81
C ALA A 18 -27.34 13.66 -18.97
N PHE A 19 -27.02 13.23 -20.18
CA PHE A 19 -26.30 11.98 -20.44
C PHE A 19 -24.87 12.15 -21.01
N GLU A 20 -24.41 13.38 -21.25
CA GLU A 20 -23.06 13.63 -21.78
C GLU A 20 -21.99 13.99 -20.71
N LEU A 21 -22.30 13.92 -19.42
CA LEU A 21 -21.38 14.30 -18.35
C LEU A 21 -20.57 13.14 -17.74
N CYS A 22 -20.57 11.96 -18.34
CA CYS A 22 -19.91 10.79 -17.76
C CYS A 22 -18.88 10.10 -18.66
N ALA A 23 -18.34 10.74 -19.68
CA ALA A 23 -17.34 10.11 -20.56
C ALA A 23 -16.31 11.08 -21.16
N GLN A 24 -15.90 12.09 -20.43
CA GLN A 24 -14.61 12.74 -20.73
C GLN A 24 -13.60 12.30 -19.68
N LYS A 25 -12.97 11.11 -19.84
CA LYS A 25 -11.62 10.91 -19.37
C LYS A 25 -10.79 12.01 -20.02
N LYS A 26 -10.54 13.11 -19.28
CA LYS A 26 -9.54 14.11 -19.67
C LYS A 26 -8.26 13.32 -19.96
N ILE A 27 -7.85 13.30 -21.21
CA ILE A 27 -6.47 12.95 -21.55
C ILE A 27 -5.65 14.03 -20.86
N GLN A 28 -5.21 13.74 -19.63
CA GLN A 28 -4.32 14.62 -18.89
C GLN A 28 -3.06 14.74 -19.74
N SER A 29 -2.75 15.96 -20.19
CA SER A 29 -1.48 16.25 -20.84
C SER A 29 -0.37 15.72 -19.94
N PHE A 30 0.45 14.83 -20.47
CA PHE A 30 1.51 14.21 -19.69
C PHE A 30 2.48 15.29 -19.21
N ASP A 31 2.75 15.34 -17.91
CA ASP A 31 3.70 16.27 -17.33
C ASP A 31 5.12 15.88 -17.81
N ASN A 32 5.64 16.61 -18.80
CA ASN A 32 6.94 16.37 -19.38
C ASN A 32 8.11 16.62 -18.40
N THR A 33 7.83 17.14 -17.20
CA THR A 33 8.84 17.33 -16.15
C THR A 33 9.04 16.08 -15.29
N LEU A 34 8.19 15.06 -15.45
CA LEU A 34 8.36 13.77 -14.77
C LEU A 34 9.37 12.88 -15.50
N PRO A 35 10.06 12.00 -14.78
CA PRO A 35 10.95 11.02 -15.39
C PRO A 35 10.22 10.18 -16.46
N SER A 36 10.86 9.94 -17.59
CA SER A 36 10.26 9.25 -18.75
C SER A 36 9.73 7.84 -18.43
N TRP A 37 10.32 7.15 -17.48
CA TRP A 37 9.89 5.81 -17.07
C TRP A 37 8.48 5.77 -16.48
N THR A 38 7.95 6.91 -15.94
CA THR A 38 6.58 6.97 -15.40
C THR A 38 5.49 6.67 -16.43
N ARG A 39 5.85 6.72 -17.73
CA ARG A 39 4.94 6.36 -18.83
C ARG A 39 4.83 4.86 -19.09
N GLY A 40 5.79 4.09 -18.58
CA GLY A 40 5.90 2.65 -18.81
C GLY A 40 5.52 1.78 -17.62
N VAL A 41 4.98 2.37 -16.54
CA VAL A 41 4.57 1.61 -15.34
C VAL A 41 3.14 1.12 -15.44
N GLY A 42 2.82 0.14 -14.62
CA GLY A 42 1.50 -0.49 -14.57
C GLY A 42 1.33 -1.61 -15.59
N ASP A 43 0.16 -2.19 -15.57
CA ASP A 43 -0.22 -3.32 -16.41
C ASP A 43 -0.18 -2.97 -17.92
N ARG A 44 0.40 -3.84 -18.73
CA ARG A 44 0.52 -3.74 -20.18
C ARG A 44 -0.28 -4.82 -20.91
N GLY A 45 -1.01 -5.66 -20.15
CA GLY A 45 -1.74 -6.79 -20.69
C GLY A 45 -2.79 -6.40 -21.72
N LYS A 46 -2.69 -6.99 -22.91
CA LYS A 46 -3.70 -6.84 -23.97
C LYS A 46 -4.77 -7.91 -23.80
N ARG A 47 -5.95 -7.51 -23.33
CA ARG A 47 -7.09 -8.43 -23.12
C ARG A 47 -8.02 -8.38 -24.33
N LYS A 48 -8.27 -9.55 -24.93
CA LYS A 48 -9.23 -9.70 -26.02
C LYS A 48 -10.66 -9.87 -25.48
N PRO A 49 -11.73 -9.70 -26.28
CA PRO A 49 -13.09 -10.09 -25.90
C PRO A 49 -13.11 -11.52 -25.38
N GLN A 50 -13.79 -11.79 -24.26
CA GLN A 50 -13.55 -12.99 -23.48
C GLN A 50 -14.86 -13.72 -23.17
N LYS A 51 -14.81 -15.06 -23.23
CA LYS A 51 -15.87 -15.95 -22.74
C LYS A 51 -16.12 -15.75 -21.24
N ILE A 52 -17.38 -15.82 -20.84
CA ILE A 52 -17.80 -15.71 -19.44
C ILE A 52 -17.97 -17.10 -18.83
N PHE A 53 -17.43 -17.30 -17.65
CA PHE A 53 -17.55 -18.47 -16.81
C PHE A 53 -18.27 -18.07 -15.52
N LEU A 54 -19.56 -18.41 -15.43
CA LEU A 54 -20.36 -18.08 -14.25
C LEU A 54 -20.04 -19.07 -13.12
N ALA A 55 -19.46 -18.57 -12.01
CA ALA A 55 -19.03 -19.42 -10.89
C ALA A 55 -20.15 -20.28 -10.31
N ASN A 56 -21.40 -19.78 -10.37
CA ASN A 56 -22.59 -20.51 -9.95
C ASN A 56 -22.79 -21.82 -10.74
N SER A 57 -22.44 -21.84 -12.03
CA SER A 57 -22.50 -23.05 -12.87
C SER A 57 -21.47 -24.11 -12.49
N PHE A 58 -20.48 -23.73 -11.65
CA PHE A 58 -19.43 -24.62 -11.11
C PHE A 58 -19.65 -24.96 -9.63
N GLY A 59 -20.80 -24.58 -9.08
CA GLY A 59 -21.22 -24.92 -7.72
C GLY A 59 -21.01 -23.84 -6.67
N ALA A 60 -20.61 -22.61 -7.04
CA ALA A 60 -20.57 -21.49 -6.10
C ALA A 60 -22.00 -21.03 -5.75
N LYS A 61 -22.27 -20.81 -4.46
CA LYS A 61 -23.59 -20.45 -3.96
C LYS A 61 -23.62 -19.03 -3.38
N PRO A 62 -24.59 -18.20 -3.77
CA PRO A 62 -24.68 -16.79 -3.35
C PRO A 62 -25.45 -16.61 -2.05
N ASP A 63 -25.30 -17.51 -1.08
CA ASP A 63 -26.11 -17.59 0.14
C ASP A 63 -25.44 -17.03 1.40
N GLY A 64 -24.18 -16.59 1.31
CA GLY A 64 -23.42 -16.03 2.44
C GLY A 64 -23.01 -17.06 3.50
N VAL A 65 -23.29 -18.34 3.31
CA VAL A 65 -23.07 -19.41 4.29
C VAL A 65 -22.23 -20.55 3.73
N THR A 66 -22.63 -21.07 2.57
CA THR A 66 -21.95 -22.22 1.94
C THR A 66 -20.55 -21.86 1.48
N ASN A 67 -19.54 -22.62 1.91
CA ASN A 67 -18.18 -22.44 1.41
C ASN A 67 -18.10 -22.77 -0.09
N SER A 68 -17.90 -21.75 -0.89
CA SER A 68 -17.90 -21.76 -2.36
C SER A 68 -16.51 -21.90 -2.97
N THR A 69 -15.45 -22.06 -2.16
CA THR A 69 -14.04 -22.09 -2.63
C THR A 69 -13.83 -23.04 -3.79
N LYS A 70 -14.29 -24.27 -3.67
CA LYS A 70 -14.15 -25.29 -4.74
C LYS A 70 -14.90 -24.91 -6.02
N GLY A 71 -16.09 -24.33 -5.90
CA GLY A 71 -16.87 -23.89 -7.06
C GLY A 71 -16.21 -22.72 -7.79
N ILE A 72 -15.74 -21.73 -7.05
CA ILE A 72 -15.03 -20.57 -7.60
C ILE A 72 -13.72 -21.03 -8.26
N GLN A 73 -12.93 -21.89 -7.60
CA GLN A 73 -11.67 -22.38 -8.17
C GLN A 73 -11.89 -23.20 -9.45
N LYS A 74 -12.91 -24.05 -9.50
CA LYS A 74 -13.28 -24.78 -10.73
C LYS A 74 -13.62 -23.83 -11.89
N ALA A 75 -14.32 -22.73 -11.63
CA ALA A 75 -14.61 -21.73 -12.64
C ALA A 75 -13.33 -21.03 -13.16
N ILE A 76 -12.40 -20.70 -12.24
CA ILE A 76 -11.10 -20.10 -12.56
C ILE A 76 -10.27 -21.07 -13.43
N ASP A 77 -10.19 -22.34 -13.05
CA ASP A 77 -9.42 -23.35 -13.76
C ASP A 77 -10.03 -23.65 -15.14
N ALA A 78 -11.35 -23.73 -15.24
CA ALA A 78 -12.05 -23.90 -16.54
C ALA A 78 -11.84 -22.68 -17.46
N CYS A 79 -11.85 -21.48 -16.91
CA CYS A 79 -11.57 -20.24 -17.63
C CYS A 79 -10.14 -20.25 -18.18
N HIS A 80 -9.17 -20.58 -17.34
CA HIS A 80 -7.76 -20.70 -17.73
C HIS A 80 -7.55 -21.75 -18.83
N ASN A 81 -8.08 -22.95 -18.65
CA ASN A 81 -7.96 -24.06 -19.59
C ASN A 81 -8.59 -23.74 -20.96
N ALA A 82 -9.54 -22.85 -21.01
CA ALA A 82 -10.13 -22.35 -22.26
C ALA A 82 -9.29 -21.23 -22.92
N GLY A 83 -8.08 -20.95 -22.41
CA GLY A 83 -7.19 -19.90 -22.91
C GLY A 83 -7.38 -18.54 -22.26
N GLY A 84 -8.27 -18.44 -21.28
CA GLY A 84 -8.62 -17.21 -20.55
C GLY A 84 -10.07 -16.80 -20.73
N GLY A 85 -10.49 -15.80 -19.98
CA GLY A 85 -11.87 -15.34 -19.98
C GLY A 85 -12.21 -14.54 -18.73
N ILE A 86 -13.51 -14.40 -18.49
CA ILE A 86 -14.06 -13.69 -17.34
C ILE A 86 -14.76 -14.69 -16.43
N VAL A 87 -14.30 -14.82 -15.19
CA VAL A 87 -15.03 -15.49 -14.12
C VAL A 87 -15.95 -14.47 -13.47
N SER A 88 -17.25 -14.73 -13.50
CA SER A 88 -18.27 -13.85 -12.97
C SER A 88 -19.19 -14.57 -11.99
N PHE A 89 -20.05 -13.81 -11.31
CA PHE A 89 -20.93 -14.27 -10.27
C PHE A 89 -22.35 -13.74 -10.48
N ALA A 90 -23.36 -14.51 -10.11
CA ALA A 90 -24.69 -13.96 -9.86
C ALA A 90 -24.62 -13.05 -8.61
N LYS A 91 -25.57 -12.10 -8.48
CA LYS A 91 -25.65 -11.25 -7.28
C LYS A 91 -25.81 -12.11 -6.02
N GLY A 92 -25.14 -11.72 -4.95
CA GLY A 92 -25.20 -12.38 -3.64
C GLY A 92 -23.85 -12.41 -2.94
N GLU A 93 -23.80 -13.13 -1.83
CA GLU A 93 -22.63 -13.26 -0.97
C GLU A 93 -22.03 -14.66 -1.09
N TYR A 94 -20.73 -14.76 -1.21
CA TYR A 94 -20.02 -16.01 -1.43
C TYR A 94 -18.93 -16.18 -0.36
N VAL A 95 -19.12 -17.10 0.57
CA VAL A 95 -18.04 -17.47 1.50
C VAL A 95 -16.99 -18.27 0.75
N THR A 96 -15.74 -17.86 0.87
CA THR A 96 -14.61 -18.55 0.22
C THR A 96 -13.35 -18.51 1.09
N GLY A 97 -12.59 -19.59 1.08
CA GLY A 97 -11.19 -19.60 1.48
C GLY A 97 -10.28 -19.10 0.35
N ALA A 98 -9.03 -19.55 0.35
CA ALA A 98 -8.06 -19.13 -0.64
C ALA A 98 -8.46 -19.56 -2.06
N ILE A 99 -8.48 -18.59 -3.00
CA ILE A 99 -8.61 -18.84 -4.43
C ILE A 99 -7.37 -18.38 -5.17
N PHE A 100 -7.02 -19.08 -6.26
CA PHE A 100 -5.79 -18.89 -7.01
C PHE A 100 -6.10 -18.55 -8.46
N LEU A 101 -5.80 -17.32 -8.85
CA LEU A 101 -5.97 -16.87 -10.22
C LEU A 101 -4.88 -17.43 -11.13
N ARG A 102 -5.22 -17.65 -12.38
CA ARG A 102 -4.37 -18.24 -13.42
C ARG A 102 -4.12 -17.24 -14.55
N ASN A 103 -3.19 -17.57 -15.45
CA ASN A 103 -2.91 -16.76 -16.63
C ASN A 103 -4.17 -16.45 -17.42
N ASN A 104 -4.30 -15.21 -17.88
CA ASN A 104 -5.38 -14.70 -18.72
C ASN A 104 -6.78 -14.75 -18.08
N VAL A 105 -6.87 -14.89 -16.77
CA VAL A 105 -8.15 -14.88 -16.04
C VAL A 105 -8.47 -13.47 -15.56
N HIS A 106 -9.70 -13.05 -15.84
CA HIS A 106 -10.31 -11.87 -15.25
C HIS A 106 -11.35 -12.31 -14.21
N LEU A 107 -11.09 -12.10 -12.94
CA LEU A 107 -12.07 -12.26 -11.87
C LEU A 107 -12.91 -10.98 -11.77
N ARG A 108 -14.18 -11.05 -12.14
CA ARG A 108 -15.11 -9.93 -12.12
C ARG A 108 -16.06 -10.02 -10.94
N VAL A 109 -15.84 -9.20 -9.93
CA VAL A 109 -16.71 -9.04 -8.76
C VAL A 109 -17.58 -7.81 -9.00
N ALA A 110 -18.74 -8.01 -9.62
CA ALA A 110 -19.62 -6.91 -10.05
C ALA A 110 -20.44 -6.35 -8.88
N SER A 111 -21.11 -5.22 -9.10
CA SER A 111 -22.03 -4.62 -8.12
C SER A 111 -23.10 -5.62 -7.66
N GLY A 112 -23.29 -5.69 -6.34
CA GLY A 112 -24.17 -6.67 -5.69
C GLY A 112 -23.56 -8.05 -5.48
N VAL A 113 -22.27 -8.22 -5.76
CA VAL A 113 -21.49 -9.42 -5.42
C VAL A 113 -20.55 -9.11 -4.27
N THR A 114 -20.54 -9.95 -3.24
CA THR A 114 -19.58 -9.90 -2.14
C THR A 114 -18.87 -11.23 -2.01
N LEU A 115 -17.54 -11.22 -2.06
CA LEU A 115 -16.72 -12.36 -1.65
C LEU A 115 -16.39 -12.19 -0.16
N LEU A 116 -16.80 -13.16 0.66
CA LEU A 116 -16.60 -13.19 2.11
C LEU A 116 -15.49 -14.18 2.46
N GLY A 117 -14.43 -13.72 3.11
CA GLY A 117 -13.36 -14.59 3.60
C GLY A 117 -13.89 -15.62 4.61
N SER A 118 -13.50 -16.88 4.42
CA SER A 118 -13.70 -17.91 5.44
C SER A 118 -12.96 -17.53 6.73
N GLN A 119 -13.54 -17.86 7.86
CA GLN A 119 -12.90 -17.69 9.16
C GLN A 119 -12.27 -18.99 9.69
N ASP A 120 -12.29 -20.05 8.86
CA ASP A 120 -11.63 -21.31 9.14
C ASP A 120 -10.19 -21.29 8.54
N GLU A 121 -9.18 -21.43 9.39
CA GLU A 121 -7.78 -21.45 8.99
C GLU A 121 -7.47 -22.57 7.99
N SER A 122 -8.18 -23.70 8.06
CA SER A 122 -7.99 -24.85 7.17
C SER A 122 -8.34 -24.57 5.70
N ASP A 123 -9.10 -23.49 5.43
CA ASP A 123 -9.43 -23.04 4.08
C ASP A 123 -8.29 -22.26 3.39
N TYR A 124 -7.16 -22.06 4.09
CA TYR A 124 -6.01 -21.31 3.62
C TYR A 124 -4.74 -22.15 3.63
N PRO A 125 -4.44 -22.87 2.55
CA PRO A 125 -3.24 -23.70 2.49
C PRO A 125 -1.97 -22.89 2.72
N ARG A 126 -0.99 -23.53 3.34
CA ARG A 126 0.29 -22.88 3.64
C ARG A 126 1.20 -22.88 2.40
N LEU A 127 1.75 -21.73 2.07
CA LEU A 127 2.57 -21.51 0.89
C LEU A 127 3.89 -20.83 1.23
N PRO A 128 4.98 -21.07 0.50
CA PRO A 128 6.15 -20.21 0.51
C PRO A 128 5.74 -18.80 0.06
N THR A 129 6.11 -17.80 0.84
CA THR A 129 5.79 -16.39 0.56
C THR A 129 6.76 -15.48 1.30
N ARG A 130 6.53 -14.18 1.26
CA ARG A 130 7.24 -13.20 2.08
C ARG A 130 6.27 -12.46 2.97
N VAL A 131 6.59 -12.37 4.25
CA VAL A 131 5.78 -11.67 5.25
C VAL A 131 6.68 -10.69 6.01
N ALA A 132 6.30 -9.44 6.08
CA ALA A 132 7.05 -8.37 6.74
C ALA A 132 8.57 -8.45 6.47
N GLY A 133 8.92 -8.70 5.20
CA GLY A 133 10.29 -8.73 4.70
C GLY A 133 11.06 -10.05 4.86
N ILE A 134 10.46 -11.10 5.44
CA ILE A 134 11.08 -12.43 5.66
C ILE A 134 10.43 -13.47 4.76
N GLU A 135 11.24 -14.25 4.02
CA GLU A 135 10.77 -15.41 3.27
C GLU A 135 10.44 -16.57 4.22
N MET A 136 9.19 -17.01 4.19
CA MET A 136 8.69 -18.05 5.09
C MET A 136 7.46 -18.74 4.50
N THR A 137 7.01 -19.81 5.15
CA THR A 137 5.73 -20.45 4.86
C THR A 137 4.62 -19.77 5.67
N TRP A 138 3.53 -19.39 5.00
CA TRP A 138 2.43 -18.64 5.60
C TRP A 138 1.08 -19.04 5.00
N PRO A 139 -0.06 -18.84 5.69
CA PRO A 139 -1.37 -19.03 5.09
C PRO A 139 -1.54 -18.23 3.80
N ALA A 140 -2.11 -18.85 2.78
CA ALA A 140 -2.47 -18.18 1.53
C ALA A 140 -3.36 -16.96 1.81
N ALA A 141 -3.34 -15.99 0.91
CA ALA A 141 -4.31 -14.90 0.94
C ALA A 141 -5.70 -15.38 0.52
N LEU A 142 -6.72 -14.56 0.75
CA LEU A 142 -8.05 -14.84 0.21
C LEU A 142 -8.00 -14.88 -1.33
N ILE A 143 -7.35 -13.90 -1.95
CA ILE A 143 -7.11 -13.85 -3.39
C ILE A 143 -5.61 -13.95 -3.67
N ASN A 144 -5.20 -14.95 -4.45
CA ASN A 144 -3.81 -15.18 -4.80
C ASN A 144 -3.61 -15.10 -6.32
N VAL A 145 -2.61 -14.33 -6.74
CA VAL A 145 -2.10 -14.29 -8.11
C VAL A 145 -0.64 -14.75 -8.04
N ASN A 146 -0.41 -16.04 -8.23
CA ASN A 146 0.91 -16.64 -8.05
C ASN A 146 1.46 -17.15 -9.38
N ASP A 147 2.69 -16.73 -9.73
CA ASP A 147 3.39 -17.12 -10.96
C ASP A 147 2.51 -16.99 -12.22
N ALA A 148 1.69 -15.92 -12.28
CA ALA A 148 0.69 -15.73 -13.33
C ALA A 148 0.89 -14.42 -14.11
N ARG A 149 0.35 -14.39 -15.33
CA ARG A 149 0.43 -13.24 -16.23
C ARG A 149 -0.92 -12.85 -16.79
N ASN A 150 -1.08 -11.55 -17.11
CA ASN A 150 -2.26 -11.01 -17.75
C ASN A 150 -3.55 -11.30 -16.95
N VAL A 151 -3.50 -11.01 -15.64
CA VAL A 151 -4.58 -11.24 -14.70
C VAL A 151 -5.28 -9.92 -14.39
N LYS A 152 -6.61 -9.96 -14.27
CA LYS A 152 -7.41 -8.82 -13.86
C LYS A 152 -8.36 -9.20 -12.74
N ILE A 153 -8.49 -8.33 -11.75
CA ILE A 153 -9.47 -8.43 -10.67
C ILE A 153 -10.20 -7.09 -10.66
N SER A 154 -11.49 -7.08 -10.97
CA SER A 154 -12.20 -5.81 -11.11
C SER A 154 -13.71 -5.92 -10.92
N GLY A 155 -14.37 -4.78 -10.85
CA GLY A 155 -15.82 -4.64 -10.75
C GLY A 155 -16.19 -3.68 -9.63
N ASP A 156 -17.49 -3.41 -9.44
CA ASP A 156 -17.95 -2.49 -8.38
C ASP A 156 -18.45 -3.26 -7.15
N GLY A 157 -17.99 -4.50 -6.98
CA GLY A 157 -18.36 -5.38 -5.87
C GLY A 157 -17.40 -5.28 -4.69
N THR A 158 -17.61 -6.15 -3.71
CA THR A 158 -16.88 -6.14 -2.44
C THR A 158 -16.09 -7.43 -2.24
N ILE A 159 -14.88 -7.30 -1.72
CA ILE A 159 -14.10 -8.40 -1.16
C ILE A 159 -13.84 -8.07 0.30
N ASP A 160 -14.37 -8.90 1.19
CA ASP A 160 -14.38 -8.69 2.63
C ASP A 160 -13.66 -9.84 3.33
N GLY A 161 -12.52 -9.54 3.94
CA GLY A 161 -11.69 -10.53 4.63
C GLY A 161 -12.25 -11.02 5.96
N ARG A 162 -13.32 -10.38 6.48
CA ARG A 162 -13.92 -10.70 7.80
C ARG A 162 -12.87 -10.75 8.91
N GLY A 163 -11.95 -9.78 8.91
CA GLY A 163 -10.66 -9.79 9.61
C GLY A 163 -10.67 -9.87 11.12
N GLN A 164 -11.81 -9.67 11.80
CA GLN A 164 -11.87 -9.55 13.26
C GLN A 164 -11.22 -10.73 14.00
N VAL A 165 -11.46 -11.97 13.55
CA VAL A 165 -10.88 -13.17 14.19
C VAL A 165 -9.34 -13.18 14.14
N TRP A 166 -8.78 -12.66 13.04
CA TRP A 166 -7.34 -12.55 12.86
C TRP A 166 -6.74 -11.42 13.71
N TRP A 167 -7.48 -10.33 13.91
CA TRP A 167 -7.07 -9.20 14.76
C TRP A 167 -7.06 -9.62 16.23
N ASP A 168 -8.09 -10.33 16.68
CA ASP A 168 -8.19 -10.85 18.04
C ASP A 168 -7.04 -11.83 18.34
N LYS A 169 -6.74 -12.76 17.39
CA LYS A 169 -5.59 -13.66 17.49
C LYS A 169 -4.28 -12.91 17.69
N TYR A 170 -4.05 -11.85 16.92
CA TYR A 170 -2.84 -11.02 17.05
C TYR A 170 -2.79 -10.28 18.40
N TRP A 171 -3.87 -9.62 18.80
CA TRP A 171 -3.87 -8.85 20.04
C TRP A 171 -3.67 -9.73 21.26
N ASN A 172 -4.24 -10.92 21.28
CA ASN A 172 -4.05 -11.90 22.35
C ASN A 172 -2.60 -12.34 22.42
N LEU A 173 -2.00 -12.70 21.28
CA LEU A 173 -0.60 -13.10 21.24
C LEU A 173 0.35 -11.95 21.62
N ARG A 174 0.10 -10.76 21.11
CA ARG A 174 0.92 -9.59 21.39
C ARG A 174 0.91 -9.24 22.89
N LYS A 175 -0.25 -9.32 23.53
CA LYS A 175 -0.39 -9.13 24.98
C LYS A 175 0.46 -10.14 25.78
N GLU A 176 0.57 -11.37 25.29
CA GLU A 176 1.41 -12.40 25.88
C GLU A 176 2.91 -12.15 25.59
N TYR A 177 3.25 -11.69 24.39
CA TYR A 177 4.63 -11.60 23.90
C TYR A 177 5.37 -10.34 24.36
N GLU A 178 4.69 -9.20 24.45
CA GLU A 178 5.36 -7.93 24.83
C GLU A 178 6.08 -8.00 26.19
N PRO A 179 5.49 -8.54 27.29
CA PRO A 179 6.19 -8.68 28.56
C PRO A 179 7.39 -9.61 28.50
N LYS A 180 7.45 -10.52 27.53
CA LYS A 180 8.55 -11.48 27.31
C LYS A 180 9.66 -10.93 26.40
N GLY A 181 9.56 -9.68 25.94
CA GLY A 181 10.49 -9.10 24.96
C GLY A 181 10.35 -9.66 23.54
N LEU A 182 9.23 -10.28 23.23
CA LEU A 182 8.95 -10.92 21.92
C LEU A 182 8.07 -10.06 20.99
N ARG A 183 8.02 -8.74 21.20
CA ARG A 183 7.26 -7.84 20.32
C ARG A 183 7.61 -8.03 18.83
N TRP A 184 8.88 -8.25 18.54
CA TRP A 184 9.40 -8.45 17.19
C TRP A 184 8.86 -9.71 16.51
N ALA A 185 8.44 -10.73 17.26
CA ALA A 185 7.92 -11.99 16.74
C ALA A 185 6.39 -11.97 16.56
N SER A 186 5.67 -11.05 17.20
CA SER A 186 4.19 -11.06 17.24
C SER A 186 3.55 -11.09 15.86
N ASP A 187 4.09 -10.36 14.88
CA ASP A 187 3.53 -10.30 13.53
C ASP A 187 3.78 -11.57 12.71
N TYR A 188 4.78 -12.37 13.08
CA TYR A 188 5.15 -13.62 12.42
C TYR A 188 4.51 -14.85 13.05
N ASP A 189 4.21 -14.83 14.33
CA ASP A 189 3.63 -15.96 15.03
C ASP A 189 2.09 -15.90 15.07
N ALA A 190 1.52 -14.69 15.03
CA ALA A 190 0.09 -14.50 14.85
C ALA A 190 -0.29 -14.64 13.38
N GLU A 191 -0.22 -15.84 12.84
CA GLU A 191 -0.57 -16.08 11.44
C GLU A 191 -1.96 -15.57 11.11
N ARG A 192 -2.05 -14.68 10.12
CA ARG A 192 -3.25 -13.95 9.70
C ARG A 192 -3.39 -14.00 8.19
N VAL A 193 -4.64 -14.06 7.71
CA VAL A 193 -4.92 -14.10 6.28
C VAL A 193 -4.81 -12.69 5.68
N ARG A 194 -3.98 -12.52 4.65
CA ARG A 194 -3.94 -11.31 3.81
C ARG A 194 -5.13 -11.31 2.86
N LEU A 195 -5.58 -10.13 2.43
CA LEU A 195 -6.72 -10.09 1.52
C LEU A 195 -6.32 -10.47 0.09
N MET A 196 -5.28 -9.84 -0.45
CA MET A 196 -4.77 -10.12 -1.80
C MET A 196 -3.25 -10.20 -1.81
N VAL A 197 -2.70 -11.18 -2.51
CA VAL A 197 -1.27 -11.30 -2.78
C VAL A 197 -1.02 -11.51 -4.28
N VAL A 198 -0.16 -10.66 -4.84
CA VAL A 198 0.39 -10.80 -6.20
C VAL A 198 1.85 -11.20 -6.05
N TRP A 199 2.14 -12.47 -6.33
CA TRP A 199 3.44 -13.10 -6.10
C TRP A 199 4.08 -13.56 -7.41
N LYS A 200 5.31 -13.10 -7.71
CA LYS A 200 6.08 -13.49 -8.90
C LYS A 200 5.27 -13.42 -10.21
N SER A 201 4.42 -12.41 -10.33
CA SER A 201 3.46 -12.27 -11.41
C SER A 201 3.69 -11.01 -12.22
N SER A 202 3.17 -10.95 -13.44
CA SER A 202 3.29 -9.78 -14.30
C SER A 202 1.99 -9.43 -15.03
N ASP A 203 1.87 -8.16 -15.40
CA ASP A 203 0.71 -7.64 -16.12
C ASP A 203 -0.61 -7.91 -15.36
N VAL A 204 -0.66 -7.40 -14.11
CA VAL A 204 -1.80 -7.60 -13.20
C VAL A 204 -2.51 -6.27 -12.95
N THR A 205 -3.84 -6.27 -13.07
CA THR A 205 -4.69 -5.13 -12.71
C THR A 205 -5.65 -5.49 -11.58
N ILE A 206 -5.70 -4.63 -10.55
CA ILE A 206 -6.71 -4.62 -9.49
C ILE A 206 -7.42 -3.28 -9.58
N GLU A 207 -8.72 -3.26 -9.91
CA GLU A 207 -9.42 -1.98 -10.15
C GLU A 207 -10.88 -1.96 -9.69
N ASN A 208 -11.33 -0.78 -9.25
CA ASN A 208 -12.73 -0.44 -8.97
C ASN A 208 -13.42 -1.41 -7.98
N LEU A 209 -12.72 -1.86 -6.96
CA LEU A 209 -13.21 -2.78 -5.94
C LEU A 209 -13.33 -2.11 -4.57
N SER A 210 -14.28 -2.58 -3.77
CA SER A 210 -14.32 -2.31 -2.33
C SER A 210 -13.63 -3.44 -1.57
N LEU A 211 -12.51 -3.15 -0.91
CA LEU A 211 -11.72 -4.08 -0.11
C LEU A 211 -11.91 -3.76 1.38
N LYS A 212 -12.32 -4.74 2.15
CA LYS A 212 -12.71 -4.51 3.55
C LYS A 212 -12.15 -5.56 4.49
N ARG A 213 -11.95 -5.14 5.73
CA ARG A 213 -11.65 -6.01 6.88
C ARG A 213 -10.60 -7.07 6.57
N SER A 214 -9.47 -6.67 6.00
CA SER A 214 -8.34 -7.56 5.81
C SER A 214 -7.84 -8.12 7.15
N GLY A 215 -7.47 -9.38 7.21
CA GLY A 215 -6.90 -9.96 8.43
C GLY A 215 -5.49 -9.47 8.73
N PHE A 216 -4.76 -9.09 7.68
CA PHE A 216 -3.40 -8.55 7.67
C PHE A 216 -3.29 -7.55 6.52
N TRP A 217 -2.17 -7.38 5.85
CA TRP A 217 -1.99 -6.50 4.68
C TRP A 217 -3.09 -6.71 3.63
N THR A 218 -3.62 -5.61 3.10
CA THR A 218 -4.79 -5.66 2.20
C THR A 218 -4.40 -6.07 0.78
N VAL A 219 -3.49 -5.34 0.14
CA VAL A 219 -2.95 -5.67 -1.18
C VAL A 219 -1.44 -5.74 -1.08
N GLN A 220 -0.86 -6.91 -1.28
CA GLN A 220 0.59 -7.08 -1.28
C GLN A 220 1.09 -7.50 -2.67
N VAL A 221 1.98 -6.71 -3.25
CA VAL A 221 2.65 -6.97 -4.52
C VAL A 221 4.09 -7.37 -4.22
N VAL A 222 4.45 -8.64 -4.44
CA VAL A 222 5.76 -9.19 -4.07
C VAL A 222 6.44 -9.84 -5.28
N TYR A 223 7.69 -9.48 -5.53
CA TYR A 223 8.50 -10.05 -6.62
C TYR A 223 7.83 -9.96 -7.99
N SER A 224 6.96 -9.00 -8.19
CA SER A 224 6.11 -8.85 -9.38
C SER A 224 6.48 -7.62 -10.19
N ASP A 225 6.01 -7.56 -11.42
CA ASP A 225 6.25 -6.42 -12.30
C ASP A 225 5.00 -6.03 -13.09
N HIS A 226 4.93 -4.76 -13.52
CA HIS A 226 3.81 -4.23 -14.31
C HIS A 226 2.44 -4.48 -13.66
N VAL A 227 2.30 -3.99 -12.43
CA VAL A 227 1.05 -4.11 -11.65
C VAL A 227 0.36 -2.76 -11.56
N THR A 228 -0.96 -2.75 -11.75
CA THR A 228 -1.81 -1.57 -11.55
C THR A 228 -2.81 -1.81 -10.44
N VAL A 229 -2.89 -0.86 -9.49
CA VAL A 229 -3.97 -0.75 -8.51
C VAL A 229 -4.67 0.59 -8.78
N ASP A 230 -5.92 0.56 -9.25
CA ASP A 230 -6.64 1.75 -9.74
C ASP A 230 -8.06 1.82 -9.20
N GLY A 231 -8.44 2.96 -8.63
CA GLY A 231 -9.81 3.22 -8.19
C GLY A 231 -10.31 2.27 -7.08
N VAL A 232 -9.42 1.67 -6.32
CA VAL A 232 -9.78 0.75 -5.23
C VAL A 232 -10.17 1.55 -3.98
N LYS A 233 -11.26 1.14 -3.35
CA LYS A 233 -11.66 1.66 -2.05
C LYS A 233 -11.30 0.65 -0.96
N ILE A 234 -10.43 1.05 -0.03
CA ILE A 234 -10.08 0.25 1.15
C ILE A 234 -10.75 0.90 2.36
N SER A 235 -11.51 0.12 3.14
CA SER A 235 -12.21 0.62 4.33
C SER A 235 -12.45 -0.46 5.38
N ASP A 236 -12.89 -0.05 6.55
CA ASP A 236 -13.22 -0.92 7.69
C ASP A 236 -12.02 -1.76 8.20
N ASN A 237 -10.81 -1.34 7.89
CA ASN A 237 -9.56 -1.97 8.28
C ASN A 237 -9.07 -1.42 9.64
N GLY A 238 -9.80 -1.73 10.71
CA GLY A 238 -9.46 -1.28 12.07
C GLY A 238 -8.42 -2.14 12.81
N GLY A 239 -7.98 -3.22 12.21
CA GLY A 239 -7.09 -4.19 12.85
C GLY A 239 -5.59 -3.87 12.72
N PRO A 240 -4.75 -4.62 13.43
CA PRO A 240 -3.30 -4.43 13.44
C PRO A 240 -2.68 -4.84 12.11
N SER A 241 -1.72 -4.04 11.63
CA SER A 241 -0.99 -4.28 10.37
C SER A 241 -1.93 -4.51 9.18
N THR A 242 -3.03 -3.72 9.12
CA THR A 242 -3.95 -3.72 7.99
C THR A 242 -3.52 -2.64 6.98
N ASP A 243 -2.28 -2.73 6.51
CA ASP A 243 -1.71 -1.84 5.50
C ASP A 243 -2.58 -1.85 4.23
N GLY A 244 -2.60 -0.74 3.50
CA GLY A 244 -3.41 -0.59 2.29
C GLY A 244 -2.82 -1.32 1.09
N VAL A 245 -1.77 -0.76 0.50
CA VAL A 245 -1.06 -1.33 -0.65
C VAL A 245 0.43 -1.42 -0.34
N ASP A 246 0.93 -2.63 -0.20
CA ASP A 246 2.35 -2.93 0.01
C ASP A 246 3.02 -3.36 -1.29
N ILE A 247 4.07 -2.65 -1.67
CA ILE A 247 4.89 -2.95 -2.85
C ILE A 247 6.25 -3.43 -2.36
N ASP A 248 6.52 -4.73 -2.46
CA ASP A 248 7.71 -5.37 -1.91
C ASP A 248 8.56 -6.02 -3.00
N SER A 249 9.81 -5.57 -3.16
CA SER A 249 10.76 -6.11 -4.14
C SER A 249 10.16 -6.28 -5.54
N SER A 250 9.37 -5.30 -5.97
CA SER A 250 8.59 -5.31 -7.21
C SER A 250 8.89 -4.08 -8.07
N SER A 251 8.58 -4.14 -9.35
CA SER A 251 8.91 -3.06 -10.28
C SER A 251 7.77 -2.67 -11.21
N HIS A 252 7.82 -1.44 -11.75
CA HIS A 252 6.86 -0.88 -12.70
C HIS A 252 5.41 -0.92 -12.17
N VAL A 253 5.22 -0.50 -10.92
CA VAL A 253 3.92 -0.52 -10.25
C VAL A 253 3.25 0.85 -10.32
N LEU A 254 1.96 0.88 -10.65
CA LEU A 254 1.11 2.06 -10.65
C LEU A 254 0.03 1.91 -9.58
N VAL A 255 -0.07 2.90 -8.66
CA VAL A 255 -1.16 3.00 -7.68
C VAL A 255 -1.85 4.36 -7.87
N GLN A 256 -3.11 4.35 -8.28
CA GLN A 256 -3.80 5.62 -8.60
C GLN A 256 -5.29 5.60 -8.26
N ASN A 257 -5.85 6.80 -8.06
CA ASN A 257 -7.30 7.04 -7.88
C ASN A 257 -7.92 6.24 -6.72
N CYS A 258 -7.11 5.75 -5.78
CA CYS A 258 -7.58 4.94 -4.65
C CYS A 258 -8.11 5.83 -3.52
N ASP A 259 -9.09 5.32 -2.76
CA ASP A 259 -9.60 5.91 -1.53
C ASP A 259 -9.32 4.94 -0.38
N ILE A 260 -8.33 5.26 0.47
CA ILE A 260 -7.79 4.33 1.46
C ILE A 260 -8.05 4.84 2.87
N ASP A 261 -8.68 4.00 3.69
CA ASP A 261 -8.94 4.20 5.11
C ASP A 261 -8.60 2.90 5.87
N ASN A 262 -7.46 2.87 6.54
CA ASN A 262 -6.96 1.70 7.25
C ASN A 262 -6.35 2.05 8.62
N ASN A 263 -5.70 1.10 9.29
CA ASN A 263 -5.13 1.31 10.62
C ASN A 263 -3.59 1.41 10.62
N ASP A 264 -2.91 0.88 9.60
CA ASP A 264 -1.45 0.93 9.47
C ASP A 264 -1.02 1.70 8.21
N ASP A 265 0.15 1.48 7.64
CA ASP A 265 0.67 2.22 6.49
C ASP A 265 -0.28 2.14 5.26
N ASP A 266 -0.47 3.24 4.54
CA ASP A 266 -1.47 3.29 3.48
C ASP A 266 -0.93 2.81 2.13
N ILE A 267 0.08 3.50 1.59
CA ILE A 267 0.82 3.03 0.42
C ILE A 267 2.27 2.87 0.83
N CYS A 268 2.72 1.64 0.95
CA CYS A 268 4.00 1.30 1.55
C CYS A 268 4.94 0.57 0.59
N LEU A 269 6.17 1.06 0.49
CA LEU A 269 7.23 0.45 -0.32
C LEU A 269 8.19 -0.30 0.60
N LYS A 270 8.43 -1.57 0.29
CA LYS A 270 9.24 -2.49 1.10
C LYS A 270 10.21 -3.25 0.19
N ALA A 271 11.32 -3.74 0.73
CA ALA A 271 12.32 -4.48 -0.05
C ALA A 271 13.07 -5.52 0.81
N GLY A 272 12.36 -6.16 1.72
CA GLY A 272 12.96 -7.18 2.60
C GLY A 272 13.60 -6.67 3.86
N ARG A 273 13.81 -7.59 4.81
CA ARG A 273 14.21 -7.32 6.18
C ARG A 273 15.51 -8.00 6.55
N ASP A 274 16.46 -7.22 7.09
CA ASP A 274 17.68 -7.67 7.76
C ASP A 274 18.48 -8.66 6.89
N TYR A 275 19.06 -9.69 7.49
CA TYR A 275 19.86 -10.70 6.82
C TYR A 275 19.12 -11.31 5.61
N ASP A 276 17.84 -11.69 5.77
CA ASP A 276 17.07 -12.33 4.69
C ASP A 276 16.84 -11.38 3.52
N GLY A 277 16.46 -10.14 3.81
CA GLY A 277 16.29 -9.13 2.76
C GLY A 277 17.57 -8.80 2.01
N LEU A 278 18.70 -8.74 2.71
CA LEU A 278 20.04 -8.56 2.12
C LEU A 278 20.50 -9.77 1.31
N ARG A 279 20.10 -10.99 1.68
CA ARG A 279 20.34 -12.23 0.92
C ARG A 279 19.59 -12.20 -0.41
N VAL A 280 18.30 -11.83 -0.38
CA VAL A 280 17.46 -11.72 -1.59
C VAL A 280 17.92 -10.57 -2.47
N SER A 281 18.27 -9.44 -1.89
CA SER A 281 18.85 -8.25 -2.55
C SER A 281 18.07 -7.78 -3.80
N ARG A 282 16.73 -7.80 -3.75
CA ARG A 282 15.86 -7.38 -4.84
C ARG A 282 15.18 -6.05 -4.48
N PRO A 283 15.40 -4.98 -5.28
CA PRO A 283 14.83 -3.68 -4.98
C PRO A 283 13.33 -3.59 -5.31
N THR A 284 12.67 -2.60 -4.71
CA THR A 284 11.41 -2.01 -5.20
C THR A 284 11.75 -0.77 -6.00
N GLU A 285 11.32 -0.73 -7.26
CA GLU A 285 11.72 0.35 -8.16
C GLU A 285 10.69 0.66 -9.26
N TYR A 286 10.79 1.86 -9.83
CA TYR A 286 9.88 2.35 -10.87
C TYR A 286 8.41 2.31 -10.40
N VAL A 287 8.14 2.95 -9.27
CA VAL A 287 6.80 3.01 -8.68
C VAL A 287 6.20 4.39 -8.88
N PHE A 288 5.01 4.44 -9.45
CA PHE A 288 4.25 5.68 -9.63
C PHE A 288 2.97 5.65 -8.82
N ILE A 289 2.84 6.60 -7.88
CA ILE A 289 1.72 6.73 -6.95
C ILE A 289 1.06 8.07 -7.21
N ARG A 290 -0.21 8.10 -7.66
CA ARG A 290 -0.82 9.39 -7.99
C ARG A 290 -2.30 9.47 -7.73
N ASP A 291 -2.76 10.68 -7.46
CA ASP A 291 -4.17 11.04 -7.40
C ASP A 291 -4.97 10.19 -6.38
N ASN A 292 -4.31 9.73 -5.30
CA ASN A 292 -4.94 8.94 -4.24
C ASN A 292 -5.44 9.84 -3.11
N LEU A 293 -6.54 9.44 -2.48
CA LEU A 293 -7.08 10.01 -1.27
C LEU A 293 -6.86 9.03 -0.10
N ILE A 294 -6.12 9.47 0.89
CA ILE A 294 -5.81 8.70 2.10
C ILE A 294 -6.52 9.38 3.26
N ARG A 295 -7.37 8.63 3.98
CA ARG A 295 -8.23 9.21 5.02
C ARG A 295 -7.72 9.00 6.43
N ARG A 296 -7.20 7.81 6.71
CA ARG A 296 -6.68 7.40 8.01
C ARG A 296 -5.62 6.34 7.78
N GLY A 297 -4.66 6.24 8.66
CA GLY A 297 -3.62 5.23 8.56
C GLY A 297 -2.33 5.61 9.25
N GLY A 298 -1.30 4.80 9.06
CA GLY A 298 0.04 5.00 9.60
C GLY A 298 0.82 6.09 8.88
N GLY A 299 0.65 6.20 7.57
CA GLY A 299 1.30 7.21 6.74
C GLY A 299 0.84 7.17 5.30
N VAL A 300 0.73 8.34 4.66
CA VAL A 300 0.20 8.47 3.29
C VAL A 300 1.08 7.74 2.28
N ILE A 301 2.39 8.02 2.31
CA ILE A 301 3.41 7.37 1.48
C ILE A 301 4.56 6.97 2.37
N VAL A 302 4.81 5.67 2.45
CA VAL A 302 5.74 5.11 3.41
C VAL A 302 6.84 4.31 2.70
N PHE A 303 8.08 4.57 3.10
CA PHE A 303 9.26 3.87 2.65
C PHE A 303 9.82 3.04 3.83
N GLY A 304 9.73 1.72 3.74
CA GLY A 304 10.20 0.80 4.77
C GLY A 304 9.10 0.38 5.78
N SER A 305 9.52 -0.14 6.97
CA SER A 305 10.89 -0.27 7.48
C SER A 305 11.76 -1.34 6.78
N GLU A 306 11.20 -2.19 5.97
CA GLU A 306 11.89 -3.26 5.24
C GLU A 306 12.59 -2.65 4.01
N THR A 307 13.90 -2.29 4.16
CA THR A 307 14.66 -1.56 3.12
C THR A 307 15.82 -2.36 2.53
N SER A 308 16.02 -3.60 2.94
CA SER A 308 17.27 -4.33 2.71
C SER A 308 17.66 -4.51 1.23
N GLY A 309 16.70 -4.74 0.35
CA GLY A 309 16.94 -4.83 -1.10
C GLY A 309 17.06 -3.49 -1.81
N GLY A 310 16.74 -2.38 -1.10
CA GLY A 310 16.73 -1.03 -1.67
C GLY A 310 15.37 -0.62 -2.26
N ILE A 311 15.09 0.69 -2.22
CA ILE A 311 13.90 1.30 -2.82
C ILE A 311 14.39 2.48 -3.66
N ARG A 312 14.00 2.55 -4.94
CA ARG A 312 14.46 3.64 -5.81
C ARG A 312 13.50 3.94 -6.97
N HIS A 313 13.70 5.12 -7.59
CA HIS A 313 12.90 5.57 -8.73
C HIS A 313 11.40 5.55 -8.40
N VAL A 314 11.03 6.37 -7.42
CA VAL A 314 9.63 6.51 -6.96
C VAL A 314 9.15 7.92 -7.25
N VAL A 315 7.98 8.03 -7.85
CA VAL A 315 7.26 9.29 -8.01
C VAL A 315 5.91 9.20 -7.33
N ALA A 316 5.65 10.15 -6.43
CA ALA A 316 4.34 10.34 -5.81
C ALA A 316 3.78 11.70 -6.23
N LEU A 317 2.64 11.73 -6.92
CA LEU A 317 2.07 12.92 -7.55
C LEU A 317 0.63 13.17 -7.11
N ASN A 318 0.32 14.39 -6.68
CA ASN A 318 -1.05 14.87 -6.40
C ASN A 318 -1.84 13.99 -5.40
N ASN A 319 -1.18 13.39 -4.42
CA ASN A 319 -1.88 12.63 -3.39
C ASN A 319 -2.41 13.57 -2.28
N ARG A 320 -3.44 13.13 -1.58
CA ARG A 320 -4.04 13.87 -0.46
C ARG A 320 -4.16 12.96 0.76
N GLY A 321 -3.65 13.43 1.91
CA GLY A 321 -3.77 12.77 3.22
C GLY A 321 -4.63 13.56 4.17
N ILE A 322 -5.58 12.91 4.85
CA ILE A 322 -6.48 13.53 5.83
C ILE A 322 -6.49 12.69 7.10
N GLY A 323 -5.95 13.23 8.20
CA GLY A 323 -6.02 12.55 9.50
C GLY A 323 -5.16 11.29 9.64
N THR A 324 -4.24 11.00 8.71
CA THR A 324 -3.23 9.96 8.86
C THR A 324 -2.24 10.35 9.97
N LYS A 325 -1.58 9.39 10.59
CA LYS A 325 -0.56 9.67 11.63
C LYS A 325 0.64 10.42 11.07
N GLU A 326 1.09 10.02 9.89
CA GLU A 326 2.24 10.60 9.19
C GLU A 326 1.92 10.92 7.72
N GLY A 327 2.65 11.85 7.14
CA GLY A 327 2.50 12.20 5.73
C GLY A 327 3.45 11.37 4.85
N VAL A 328 4.64 11.90 4.57
CA VAL A 328 5.71 11.19 3.90
C VAL A 328 6.64 10.62 4.95
N ARG A 329 6.76 9.31 4.98
CA ARG A 329 7.48 8.60 6.03
C ARG A 329 8.59 7.74 5.47
N PHE A 330 9.83 8.02 5.89
CA PHE A 330 11.01 7.20 5.64
C PHE A 330 11.41 6.53 6.95
N LYS A 331 11.36 5.21 7.02
CA LYS A 331 11.70 4.46 8.23
C LYS A 331 12.59 3.27 7.91
N SER A 332 13.63 3.08 8.71
CA SER A 332 14.53 1.92 8.66
C SER A 332 15.11 1.63 10.03
N ALA A 333 15.88 0.57 10.16
CA ALA A 333 16.57 0.20 11.40
C ALA A 333 18.03 -0.13 11.12
N LYS A 334 18.87 -0.17 12.15
CA LYS A 334 20.33 -0.37 12.02
C LYS A 334 20.75 -1.72 11.44
N THR A 335 19.81 -2.67 11.29
CA THR A 335 20.04 -4.00 10.72
C THR A 335 19.46 -4.20 9.33
N ARG A 336 18.67 -3.22 8.85
CA ARG A 336 17.95 -3.32 7.56
C ARG A 336 18.87 -3.25 6.35
N GLY A 337 19.85 -2.32 6.39
CA GLY A 337 20.67 -2.04 5.21
C GLY A 337 19.89 -1.50 4.02
N GLY A 338 20.48 -1.61 2.84
CA GLY A 338 19.90 -1.12 1.59
C GLY A 338 19.89 0.40 1.49
N PHE A 339 18.95 0.91 0.72
CA PHE A 339 18.83 2.35 0.44
C PHE A 339 17.40 2.75 0.11
N VAL A 340 17.09 4.05 0.27
CA VAL A 340 15.94 4.71 -0.33
C VAL A 340 16.45 5.93 -1.09
N GLU A 341 16.31 5.94 -2.41
CA GLU A 341 16.91 6.97 -3.25
C GLU A 341 16.10 7.32 -4.50
N ASN A 342 16.38 8.49 -5.07
CA ASN A 342 15.75 8.97 -6.30
C ASN A 342 14.22 8.99 -6.18
N VAL A 343 13.76 9.67 -5.13
CA VAL A 343 12.33 9.82 -4.79
C VAL A 343 11.88 11.26 -5.11
N LEU A 344 10.75 11.38 -5.78
CA LEU A 344 10.04 12.64 -6.01
C LEU A 344 8.64 12.57 -5.42
N VAL A 345 8.35 13.44 -4.46
CA VAL A 345 6.99 13.67 -3.95
C VAL A 345 6.56 15.07 -4.37
N ARG A 346 5.52 15.19 -5.17
CA ARG A 346 5.03 16.45 -5.73
C ARG A 346 3.52 16.61 -5.57
N GLY A 347 3.09 17.83 -5.22
CA GLY A 347 1.67 18.18 -5.20
C GLY A 347 0.87 17.55 -4.04
N LEU A 348 1.54 17.19 -2.95
CA LEU A 348 0.90 16.54 -1.80
C LEU A 348 0.12 17.56 -0.94
N LYS A 349 -1.09 17.19 -0.53
CA LYS A 349 -1.91 17.95 0.41
C LYS A 349 -2.13 17.15 1.68
N LEU A 350 -1.78 17.70 2.83
CA LEU A 350 -1.90 17.05 4.14
C LEU A 350 -2.78 17.90 5.06
N GLU A 351 -3.84 17.31 5.56
CA GLU A 351 -4.81 17.98 6.43
C GLU A 351 -4.96 17.21 7.74
N ASN A 352 -4.69 17.85 8.87
CA ASN A 352 -4.72 17.23 10.20
C ASN A 352 -3.82 15.99 10.29
N VAL A 353 -2.62 16.08 9.70
CA VAL A 353 -1.59 15.06 9.75
C VAL A 353 -0.54 15.47 10.76
N PRO A 354 -0.46 14.80 11.93
CA PRO A 354 0.43 15.21 13.03
C PRO A 354 1.91 15.32 12.64
N LEU A 355 2.42 14.41 11.82
CA LEU A 355 3.83 14.34 11.43
C LEU A 355 3.96 14.29 9.90
N PRO A 356 3.92 15.46 9.20
CA PRO A 356 3.93 15.50 7.74
C PRO A 356 5.22 14.97 7.09
N PHE A 357 6.38 15.18 7.71
CA PHE A 357 7.68 14.78 7.16
C PHE A 357 8.51 14.03 8.20
N THR A 358 8.60 12.72 8.06
CA THR A 358 9.29 11.84 9.00
C THR A 358 10.40 11.05 8.32
N PHE A 359 11.61 11.08 8.93
CA PHE A 359 12.78 10.31 8.52
C PHE A 359 13.41 9.68 9.76
N THR A 360 13.55 8.36 9.81
CA THR A 360 14.24 7.69 10.92
C THR A 360 15.02 6.47 10.47
N LEU A 361 16.27 6.37 10.89
CA LEU A 361 17.16 5.24 10.64
C LEU A 361 17.26 4.27 11.83
N ASN A 362 16.50 4.53 12.91
CA ASN A 362 16.41 3.64 14.08
C ASN A 362 14.95 3.53 14.55
N TRP A 363 14.10 3.07 13.64
CA TRP A 363 12.67 2.98 13.88
C TRP A 363 12.30 1.79 14.77
N ASN A 364 11.46 2.05 15.77
CA ASN A 364 10.81 1.06 16.65
C ASN A 364 11.73 -0.10 17.06
N PRO A 365 12.70 0.12 17.97
CA PRO A 365 13.69 -0.90 18.34
C PRO A 365 13.08 -2.20 18.85
N SER A 366 11.97 -2.16 19.59
CA SER A 366 11.30 -3.35 20.12
C SER A 366 10.71 -4.28 19.06
N TYR A 367 10.35 -3.71 17.91
CA TYR A 367 9.92 -4.47 16.73
C TYR A 367 11.10 -4.82 15.81
N SER A 368 12.03 -3.89 15.66
CA SER A 368 13.07 -3.99 14.63
C SER A 368 14.17 -4.99 14.98
N TYR A 369 14.50 -5.15 16.25
CA TYR A 369 15.63 -5.99 16.66
C TYR A 369 15.15 -7.28 17.31
N ALA A 370 15.36 -8.39 16.59
CA ALA A 370 15.05 -9.71 17.10
C ALA A 370 16.08 -10.11 18.18
N THR A 371 15.60 -10.57 19.31
CA THR A 371 16.44 -11.15 20.37
C THR A 371 15.70 -12.35 20.94
N ILE A 372 16.27 -13.54 20.80
CA ILE A 372 15.69 -14.76 21.33
C ILE A 372 16.05 -14.89 22.81
N PRO A 373 15.08 -14.81 23.73
CA PRO A 373 15.35 -14.96 25.15
C PRO A 373 15.93 -16.33 25.50
N ALA A 374 16.79 -16.40 26.49
CA ALA A 374 17.35 -17.66 26.98
C ALA A 374 16.25 -18.60 27.49
N GLY A 375 16.40 -19.90 27.27
CA GLY A 375 15.46 -20.91 27.75
C GLY A 375 14.24 -21.20 26.87
N ILE A 376 14.03 -20.46 25.78
CA ILE A 376 12.97 -20.78 24.81
C ILE A 376 13.33 -22.09 24.08
N LYS A 377 12.37 -23.02 24.09
CA LYS A 377 12.45 -24.31 23.36
C LYS A 377 11.64 -24.23 22.08
N ASN A 378 11.97 -25.07 21.09
CA ASN A 378 11.24 -25.17 19.81
C ASN A 378 11.22 -23.84 19.02
N ILE A 379 12.37 -23.23 18.84
CA ILE A 379 12.56 -21.96 18.13
C ILE A 379 12.16 -22.17 16.65
N PRO A 380 11.18 -21.40 16.11
CA PRO A 380 10.85 -21.45 14.69
C PRO A 380 12.04 -21.05 13.80
N ALA A 381 12.18 -21.67 12.64
CA ALA A 381 13.29 -21.40 11.73
C ALA A 381 13.38 -19.90 11.33
N TYR A 382 12.26 -19.24 11.13
CA TYR A 382 12.23 -17.80 10.80
C TYR A 382 12.68 -16.93 11.97
N TRP A 383 12.54 -17.33 13.24
CA TRP A 383 13.15 -16.62 14.36
C TRP A 383 14.67 -16.63 14.27
N THR A 384 15.28 -17.77 13.91
CA THR A 384 16.71 -17.86 13.69
C THR A 384 17.16 -16.96 12.56
N ILE A 385 16.42 -16.93 11.45
CA ILE A 385 16.70 -16.04 10.32
C ILE A 385 16.65 -14.57 10.76
N MET A 386 15.62 -14.17 11.51
CA MET A 386 15.46 -12.80 12.00
C MET A 386 16.52 -12.38 13.01
N ASN A 387 17.05 -13.35 13.77
CA ASN A 387 18.12 -13.13 14.75
C ASN A 387 19.54 -13.28 14.16
N THR A 388 19.65 -13.62 12.85
CA THR A 388 20.94 -13.71 12.18
C THR A 388 21.56 -12.31 12.04
N PRO A 389 22.77 -12.08 12.55
CA PRO A 389 23.39 -10.77 12.49
C PRO A 389 23.73 -10.36 11.06
N VAL A 390 23.58 -9.08 10.77
CA VAL A 390 24.07 -8.47 9.54
C VAL A 390 25.51 -8.04 9.75
N LEU A 391 26.43 -8.67 9.00
CA LEU A 391 27.85 -8.42 9.10
C LEU A 391 28.47 -8.09 7.72
N PRO A 392 29.46 -7.18 7.65
CA PRO A 392 29.86 -6.27 8.75
C PRO A 392 28.69 -5.35 9.13
N ILE A 393 28.73 -4.77 10.33
CA ILE A 393 27.59 -4.02 10.89
C ILE A 393 27.14 -2.85 10.00
N GLU A 394 28.08 -2.25 9.26
CA GLU A 394 27.83 -1.13 8.33
C GLU A 394 26.88 -1.50 7.19
N ARG A 395 26.80 -2.77 6.80
CA ARG A 395 25.82 -3.27 5.84
C ARG A 395 24.38 -3.15 6.35
N GLY A 396 24.20 -3.08 7.64
CA GLY A 396 22.89 -2.89 8.29
C GLY A 396 22.39 -1.45 8.23
N TYR A 397 23.24 -0.47 7.95
CA TYR A 397 22.84 0.93 7.92
C TYR A 397 22.22 1.30 6.57
N CYS A 398 20.94 1.61 6.58
CA CYS A 398 20.23 2.06 5.38
C CYS A 398 20.67 3.47 4.97
N GLN A 399 20.76 3.73 3.67
CA GLN A 399 21.03 5.07 3.14
C GLN A 399 19.76 5.72 2.57
N PHE A 400 19.33 6.85 3.16
CA PHE A 400 18.33 7.72 2.53
C PHE A 400 19.06 8.86 1.81
N ARG A 401 18.81 9.01 0.49
CA ARG A 401 19.46 10.06 -0.33
C ARG A 401 18.69 10.42 -1.60
N ASN A 402 19.00 11.61 -2.15
CA ASN A 402 18.45 12.10 -3.41
C ASN A 402 16.90 12.11 -3.41
N ILE A 403 16.33 12.81 -2.42
CA ILE A 403 14.89 12.88 -2.18
C ILE A 403 14.44 14.31 -2.46
N THR A 404 13.43 14.48 -3.28
CA THR A 404 12.79 15.77 -3.55
C THR A 404 11.33 15.74 -3.10
N ILE A 405 10.96 16.71 -2.28
CA ILE A 405 9.59 16.93 -1.81
C ILE A 405 9.21 18.36 -2.19
N GLU A 406 8.21 18.49 -3.06
CA GLU A 406 7.90 19.81 -3.61
C GLU A 406 6.41 20.06 -3.83
N ASN A 407 6.04 21.36 -3.81
CA ASN A 407 4.66 21.81 -4.00
C ASN A 407 3.71 21.14 -2.97
N VAL A 408 4.04 21.21 -1.67
CA VAL A 408 3.28 20.57 -0.60
C VAL A 408 2.59 21.61 0.26
N ARG A 409 1.34 21.35 0.60
CA ARG A 409 0.57 22.12 1.58
C ARG A 409 0.22 21.24 2.78
N VAL A 410 0.51 21.76 3.97
CA VAL A 410 0.23 21.08 5.25
C VAL A 410 -0.60 22.01 6.13
N THR A 411 -1.64 21.47 6.74
CA THR A 411 -2.42 22.16 7.78
C THR A 411 -2.68 21.23 8.96
N GLY A 412 -2.68 21.79 10.18
CA GLY A 412 -3.01 21.03 11.39
C GLY A 412 -1.95 20.02 11.83
N ALA A 413 -0.67 20.25 11.53
CA ALA A 413 0.41 19.41 12.01
C ALA A 413 0.67 19.60 13.52
N ASN A 414 1.14 18.56 14.21
CA ASN A 414 1.71 18.73 15.55
C ASN A 414 3.18 19.14 15.44
N ARG A 415 3.97 18.43 14.65
CA ARG A 415 5.39 18.70 14.42
C ARG A 415 5.72 18.53 12.95
N ILE A 416 6.22 19.59 12.29
CA ILE A 416 6.39 19.65 10.84
C ILE A 416 7.52 18.72 10.38
N PHE A 417 8.70 18.84 10.99
CA PHE A 417 9.86 18.02 10.65
C PHE A 417 10.23 17.07 11.80
N THR A 418 10.36 15.80 11.50
CA THR A 418 10.89 14.79 12.43
C THR A 418 11.93 13.97 11.68
N ALA A 419 13.19 14.41 11.72
CA ALA A 419 14.26 13.74 10.99
C ALA A 419 15.40 13.35 11.91
N SER A 420 15.72 12.04 11.93
CA SER A 420 16.82 11.48 12.71
C SER A 420 17.57 10.45 11.88
N GLY A 421 18.74 10.86 11.38
CA GLY A 421 19.74 9.95 10.83
C GLY A 421 20.49 9.21 11.94
N LEU A 422 21.69 8.74 11.63
CA LEU A 422 22.61 8.12 12.59
C LEU A 422 23.95 8.84 12.54
N PRO A 423 24.73 8.85 13.65
CA PRO A 423 26.10 9.33 13.61
C PRO A 423 26.94 8.65 12.52
N GLU A 424 26.69 7.35 12.34
CA GLU A 424 27.38 6.51 11.36
C GLU A 424 26.81 6.62 9.93
N LYS A 425 25.57 7.17 9.81
CA LYS A 425 24.87 7.24 8.52
C LYS A 425 23.92 8.43 8.46
N THR A 426 24.35 9.50 7.82
CA THR A 426 23.52 10.71 7.64
C THR A 426 22.47 10.53 6.53
N ILE A 427 21.38 11.27 6.64
CA ILE A 427 20.36 11.37 5.58
C ILE A 427 20.83 12.45 4.60
N GLN A 428 20.99 12.12 3.32
CA GLN A 428 21.75 12.95 2.38
C GLN A 428 20.91 13.50 1.22
N ASN A 429 21.26 14.70 0.76
CA ASN A 429 20.76 15.29 -0.50
C ASN A 429 19.22 15.30 -0.55
N VAL A 430 18.59 15.94 0.45
CA VAL A 430 17.14 16.13 0.47
C VAL A 430 16.79 17.56 0.07
N THR A 431 15.88 17.72 -0.85
CA THR A 431 15.37 19.01 -1.29
C THR A 431 13.91 19.16 -0.93
N PHE A 432 13.60 20.21 -0.18
CA PHE A 432 12.24 20.72 -0.01
C PHE A 432 12.08 21.99 -0.83
N SER A 433 11.02 22.08 -1.64
CA SER A 433 10.75 23.29 -2.42
C SER A 433 9.26 23.61 -2.51
N ASN A 434 8.93 24.89 -2.41
CA ASN A 434 7.55 25.38 -2.46
C ASN A 434 6.64 24.68 -1.43
N ILE A 435 7.04 24.69 -0.19
CA ILE A 435 6.29 24.11 0.93
C ILE A 435 5.61 25.21 1.73
N VAL A 436 4.34 25.04 2.04
CA VAL A 436 3.61 25.83 3.02
C VAL A 436 3.06 24.89 4.07
N ALA A 437 3.53 25.06 5.32
CA ALA A 437 3.13 24.17 6.41
C ALA A 437 2.73 24.95 7.66
N GLU A 438 1.61 24.56 8.25
CA GLU A 438 1.09 25.10 9.50
C GLU A 438 1.02 23.97 10.55
N GLY A 439 1.51 24.25 11.76
CA GLY A 439 1.53 23.28 12.84
C GLY A 439 1.86 23.88 14.20
N LYS A 440 1.91 23.03 15.25
CA LYS A 440 2.23 23.49 16.60
C LYS A 440 3.72 23.75 16.76
N GLU A 441 4.56 22.83 16.29
CA GLU A 441 6.01 22.87 16.44
C GLU A 441 6.72 22.74 15.09
N PRO A 442 7.87 23.40 14.91
CA PRO A 442 8.67 23.24 13.70
C PRO A 442 9.37 21.88 13.63
N GLY A 443 9.77 21.33 14.79
CA GLY A 443 10.44 20.04 14.91
C GLY A 443 11.96 20.08 14.82
N SER A 444 12.57 18.96 14.43
CA SER A 444 14.04 18.81 14.38
C SER A 444 14.54 18.01 13.18
N ILE A 445 15.78 18.33 12.78
CA ILE A 445 16.56 17.64 11.76
C ILE A 445 17.92 17.29 12.38
N GLU A 446 18.22 16.01 12.49
CA GLU A 446 19.45 15.53 13.11
C GLU A 446 20.16 14.51 12.21
N TYR A 447 21.50 14.57 12.20
CA TYR A 447 22.36 13.72 11.36
C TYR A 447 21.95 13.76 9.89
N ALA A 448 21.81 14.98 9.35
CA ALA A 448 21.47 15.27 7.97
C ALA A 448 22.65 15.94 7.24
N GLU A 449 22.73 15.75 5.92
CA GLU A 449 23.79 16.34 5.11
C GLU A 449 23.24 16.79 3.74
N ASN A 450 23.63 18.01 3.34
CA ASN A 450 23.23 18.62 2.06
C ASN A 450 21.71 18.69 1.85
N TRP A 451 21.00 19.25 2.82
CA TRP A 451 19.57 19.50 2.69
C TRP A 451 19.31 20.91 2.18
N THR A 452 18.49 21.02 1.15
CA THR A 452 18.12 22.30 0.53
C THR A 452 16.68 22.65 0.86
N MET A 453 16.45 23.88 1.35
CA MET A 453 15.13 24.45 1.60
C MET A 453 14.93 25.65 0.64
N LYS A 454 14.07 25.50 -0.39
CA LYS A 454 13.77 26.56 -1.37
C LYS A 454 12.31 26.97 -1.24
N ASN A 455 12.03 28.22 -0.88
CA ASN A 455 10.66 28.71 -0.69
C ASN A 455 9.85 27.78 0.26
N VAL A 456 10.43 27.44 1.38
CA VAL A 456 9.81 26.62 2.44
C VAL A 456 9.37 27.54 3.56
N ARG A 457 8.07 27.72 3.72
CA ARG A 457 7.46 28.60 4.73
C ARG A 457 6.73 27.77 5.76
N ILE A 458 7.06 27.96 7.01
CA ILE A 458 6.40 27.29 8.13
C ILE A 458 5.78 28.34 9.06
N LYS A 459 4.57 28.06 9.52
CA LYS A 459 3.90 28.84 10.56
C LYS A 459 3.61 27.92 11.74
N THR A 460 4.14 28.22 12.91
CA THR A 460 3.99 27.41 14.11
C THR A 460 3.48 28.23 15.28
N ASP A 461 2.83 27.53 16.22
CA ASP A 461 2.33 28.19 17.45
C ASP A 461 3.49 28.63 18.33
N SER A 462 4.60 27.92 18.35
CA SER A 462 5.80 28.28 19.11
C SER A 462 6.55 29.50 18.55
N GLY A 463 6.41 29.75 17.23
CA GLY A 463 7.19 30.76 16.53
C GLY A 463 8.69 30.48 16.43
N GLU A 464 9.11 29.28 16.85
CA GLU A 464 10.51 28.84 16.83
C GLU A 464 10.93 28.37 15.44
N ASN A 465 12.24 28.32 15.20
CA ASN A 465 12.83 27.74 14.01
C ASN A 465 13.04 26.22 14.20
N VAL A 466 13.15 25.48 13.09
CA VAL A 466 13.53 24.07 13.10
C VAL A 466 14.89 23.90 13.78
N ARG A 467 14.97 23.02 14.78
CA ARG A 467 16.23 22.67 15.43
C ARG A 467 17.06 21.78 14.49
N ILE A 468 18.24 22.26 14.10
CA ILE A 468 19.18 21.50 13.29
C ILE A 468 20.38 21.13 14.18
N ALA A 469 20.67 19.82 14.31
CA ALA A 469 21.74 19.33 15.17
C ALA A 469 22.56 18.23 14.47
N ASN A 470 23.85 18.14 14.78
CA ASN A 470 24.76 17.12 14.26
C ASN A 470 24.70 16.95 12.74
N SER A 471 24.48 18.06 12.04
CA SER A 471 24.19 18.07 10.60
C SER A 471 25.13 19.02 9.85
N ARG A 472 25.32 18.80 8.55
CA ARG A 472 26.24 19.58 7.73
C ARG A 472 25.51 20.08 6.46
N ASN A 473 25.66 21.38 6.15
CA ASN A 473 25.10 22.00 4.95
C ASN A 473 23.57 21.76 4.85
N VAL A 474 22.84 22.11 5.89
CA VAL A 474 21.38 21.99 5.97
C VAL A 474 20.75 23.36 6.05
N GLY A 475 19.93 23.69 5.04
CA GLY A 475 19.13 24.92 5.03
C GLY A 475 18.01 24.89 6.06
N ALA A 476 17.61 26.06 6.54
CA ALA A 476 16.44 26.22 7.42
C ALA A 476 15.24 26.74 6.62
N PRO A 477 14.00 26.37 6.98
CA PRO A 477 12.81 26.96 6.40
C PRO A 477 12.62 28.41 6.88
N GLU A 478 11.88 29.19 6.12
CA GLU A 478 11.47 30.56 6.52
C GLU A 478 10.33 30.45 7.56
N ALA A 479 10.57 30.90 8.77
CA ALA A 479 9.51 31.05 9.76
C ALA A 479 8.63 32.25 9.38
N ALA A 480 7.35 32.01 9.13
CA ALA A 480 6.39 33.08 8.91
C ALA A 480 6.17 33.86 10.24
N LYS A 481 6.33 35.14 10.21
CA LYS A 481 5.96 36.01 11.36
C LYS A 481 4.46 35.89 11.65
N LYS A 482 4.11 35.87 12.92
CA LYS A 482 2.69 35.89 13.38
C LYS A 482 1.89 37.00 12.76
#